data_c80aea17e48a16a51d2466275f434e14
#
_entry.id   c80aea17e48a16a51d2466275f434e14
#
_cell.length_a   1.000
_cell.length_b   1.000
_cell.length_c   1.000
_cell.angle_alpha   90.00
_cell.angle_beta   90.00
_cell.angle_gamma   90.00
#
_symmetry.space_group_name_H-M   'P 1'
#
loop_
_entity.id
_entity.type
_entity.pdbx_description
1 polymer ?
#
loop_
_entity_poly.entity_id
_entity_poly.type
_entity_poly.pdbx_seq_one_letter_code
_entity_poly.pdbx_strand_id
1 'polypeptide(L)'
;GVWGGQNRVYASIKFFLFTFLGSVFMLVSLIYMYNLSGSFAIADMYTLPLTLTQQSWIFWAFFLAFAVKVPMFPVHTWLPDAHVQAPTGGSVILAAIMLKMGGYGFFRFSLPITPDASSSFATIVIVLSLIAIAYIGFVALVQKDMKKLIAYSSISHMGFVTLGVFVVFSIMKMSADGQLVSINGSSIESAYLGLEGAMIQMISHGFISAAMFLVVGVLYDRLHSREISTYGGVINSMPKFTGFAVLFAMANAGLPGTSGFVGEFMVILGALQANFWYAFLAAMTL
;
A
#
# COMPACT_ATOMS: atom_id res chain seq x y z
N GLY A 1 17.16 -13.55 7.59
CA GLY A 1 17.47 -14.84 8.23
C GLY A 1 18.78 -14.84 9.02
N VAL A 2 19.84 -14.24 8.50
CA VAL A 2 21.18 -14.26 9.16
C VAL A 2 21.27 -13.16 10.23
N TRP A 3 21.01 -11.92 9.84
CA TRP A 3 21.01 -10.76 10.73
C TRP A 3 19.56 -10.42 11.11
N GLY A 4 19.23 -10.48 12.39
CA GLY A 4 17.89 -10.16 12.87
C GLY A 4 17.67 -10.55 14.33
N GLY A 5 16.47 -10.27 14.82
CA GLY A 5 16.05 -10.59 16.20
C GLY A 5 15.94 -12.09 16.49
N GLN A 6 15.44 -12.43 17.67
CA GLN A 6 15.35 -13.82 18.14
C GLN A 6 14.49 -14.71 17.22
N ASN A 7 13.36 -14.20 16.73
CA ASN A 7 12.41 -14.94 15.89
C ASN A 7 12.63 -14.71 14.38
N ARG A 8 13.87 -14.35 13.97
CA ARG A 8 14.21 -13.99 12.58
C ARG A 8 13.92 -15.11 11.57
N VAL A 9 14.10 -16.37 11.95
CA VAL A 9 13.86 -17.51 11.06
C VAL A 9 12.37 -17.63 10.73
N TYR A 10 11.51 -17.59 11.73
CA TYR A 10 10.05 -17.59 11.54
C TYR A 10 9.58 -16.43 10.65
N ALA A 11 10.02 -15.22 10.96
CA ALA A 11 9.65 -14.04 10.18
C ALA A 11 10.13 -14.11 8.73
N SER A 12 11.34 -14.64 8.50
CA SER A 12 11.91 -14.82 7.16
C SER A 12 11.14 -15.86 6.35
N ILE A 13 10.81 -17.00 6.96
CA ILE A 13 10.03 -18.06 6.29
C ILE A 13 8.62 -17.55 5.97
N LYS A 14 7.97 -16.89 6.92
CA LYS A 14 6.63 -16.31 6.72
C LYS A 14 6.64 -15.28 5.58
N PHE A 15 7.57 -14.33 5.58
CA PHE A 15 7.76 -13.36 4.51
C PHE A 15 8.00 -14.03 3.16
N PHE A 16 8.91 -15.02 3.12
CA PHE A 16 9.23 -15.75 1.89
C PHE A 16 8.01 -16.49 1.33
N LEU A 17 7.29 -17.24 2.16
CA LEU A 17 6.13 -18.02 1.72
C LEU A 17 5.02 -17.13 1.15
N PHE A 18 4.68 -16.02 1.83
CA PHE A 18 3.68 -15.08 1.34
C PHE A 18 4.08 -14.48 -0.01
N THR A 19 5.32 -13.98 -0.11
CA THR A 19 5.77 -13.30 -1.33
C THR A 19 6.01 -14.27 -2.48
N PHE A 20 6.51 -15.47 -2.18
CA PHE A 20 6.73 -16.53 -3.17
C PHE A 20 5.41 -17.01 -3.77
N LEU A 21 4.43 -17.33 -2.92
CA LEU A 21 3.12 -17.79 -3.39
C LEU A 21 2.47 -16.78 -4.35
N GLY A 22 2.42 -15.49 -3.96
CA GLY A 22 1.89 -14.45 -4.84
C GLY A 22 2.67 -14.35 -6.16
N SER A 23 4.00 -14.40 -6.09
CA SER A 23 4.85 -14.29 -7.29
C SER A 23 4.71 -15.46 -8.25
N VAL A 24 4.45 -16.67 -7.75
CA VAL A 24 4.20 -17.86 -8.61
C VAL A 24 2.92 -17.68 -9.43
N PHE A 25 1.82 -17.22 -8.82
CA PHE A 25 0.60 -16.95 -9.57
C PHE A 25 0.80 -15.89 -10.67
N MET A 26 1.52 -14.82 -10.35
CA MET A 26 1.88 -13.80 -11.34
C MET A 26 2.72 -14.39 -12.48
N LEU A 27 3.71 -15.24 -12.17
CA LEU A 27 4.54 -15.90 -13.17
C LEU A 27 3.71 -16.76 -14.13
N VAL A 28 2.76 -17.54 -13.59
CA VAL A 28 1.85 -18.35 -14.41
C VAL A 28 1.06 -17.47 -15.38
N SER A 29 0.55 -16.32 -14.91
CA SER A 29 -0.16 -15.37 -15.78
C SER A 29 0.73 -14.77 -16.86
N LEU A 30 1.98 -14.43 -16.53
CA LEU A 30 2.95 -13.93 -17.52
C LEU A 30 3.27 -14.96 -18.60
N ILE A 31 3.45 -16.23 -18.22
CA ILE A 31 3.66 -17.32 -19.19
C ILE A 31 2.41 -17.52 -20.06
N TYR A 32 1.21 -17.43 -19.47
CA TYR A 32 -0.04 -17.53 -20.22
C TYR A 32 -0.14 -16.40 -21.26
N MET A 33 0.12 -15.15 -20.86
CA MET A 33 0.11 -14.01 -21.79
C MET A 33 1.19 -14.13 -22.87
N TYR A 34 2.39 -14.64 -22.52
CA TYR A 34 3.43 -14.92 -23.51
C TYR A 34 2.98 -15.91 -24.58
N ASN A 35 2.26 -16.97 -24.18
CA ASN A 35 1.75 -17.94 -25.15
C ASN A 35 0.70 -17.34 -26.10
N LEU A 36 0.03 -16.26 -25.69
CA LEU A 36 -0.93 -15.54 -26.55
C LEU A 36 -0.26 -14.48 -27.43
N SER A 37 0.74 -13.76 -26.92
CA SER A 37 1.40 -12.64 -27.62
C SER A 37 2.66 -13.04 -28.37
N GLY A 38 3.33 -14.11 -27.94
CA GLY A 38 4.68 -14.48 -28.43
C GLY A 38 5.80 -13.58 -27.89
N SER A 39 5.50 -12.65 -26.97
CA SER A 39 6.44 -11.64 -26.46
C SER A 39 6.26 -11.40 -24.97
N PHE A 40 7.34 -11.01 -24.26
CA PHE A 40 7.31 -10.49 -22.89
C PHE A 40 7.31 -8.96 -22.84
N ALA A 41 7.24 -8.27 -23.96
CA ALA A 41 7.14 -6.81 -23.95
C ALA A 41 5.79 -6.36 -23.37
N ILE A 42 5.85 -5.44 -22.42
CA ILE A 42 4.63 -4.94 -21.73
C ILE A 42 3.67 -4.30 -22.74
N ALA A 43 4.20 -3.60 -23.75
CA ALA A 43 3.39 -2.96 -24.79
C ALA A 43 2.52 -3.98 -25.56
N ASP A 44 3.06 -5.16 -25.85
CA ASP A 44 2.34 -6.22 -26.55
C ASP A 44 1.25 -6.82 -25.67
N MET A 45 1.49 -6.89 -24.35
CA MET A 45 0.49 -7.38 -23.39
C MET A 45 -0.72 -6.44 -23.27
N TYR A 46 -0.55 -5.12 -23.48
CA TYR A 46 -1.66 -4.16 -23.43
C TYR A 46 -2.63 -4.30 -24.61
N THR A 47 -2.17 -4.83 -25.72
CA THR A 47 -2.96 -4.96 -26.96
C THR A 47 -3.59 -6.33 -27.12
N LEU A 48 -3.41 -7.24 -26.16
CA LEU A 48 -3.99 -8.58 -26.21
C LEU A 48 -5.53 -8.53 -26.17
N PRO A 49 -6.23 -9.15 -27.13
CA PRO A 49 -7.68 -9.23 -27.12
C PRO A 49 -8.17 -10.28 -26.11
N LEU A 50 -8.10 -9.95 -24.81
CA LEU A 50 -8.48 -10.85 -23.73
C LEU A 50 -9.98 -10.82 -23.48
N THR A 51 -10.61 -11.99 -23.42
CA THR A 51 -12.00 -12.12 -22.96
C THR A 51 -12.10 -11.80 -21.45
N LEU A 52 -13.29 -11.42 -20.96
CA LEU A 52 -13.50 -11.10 -19.54
C LEU A 52 -13.09 -12.27 -18.62
N THR A 53 -13.30 -13.51 -19.03
CA THR A 53 -12.88 -14.69 -18.26
C THR A 53 -11.36 -14.77 -18.16
N GLN A 54 -10.63 -14.54 -19.25
CA GLN A 54 -9.17 -14.52 -19.27
C GLN A 54 -8.62 -13.35 -18.43
N GLN A 55 -9.19 -12.15 -18.60
CA GLN A 55 -8.85 -11.00 -17.77
C GLN A 55 -9.07 -11.29 -16.28
N SER A 56 -10.16 -11.97 -15.91
CA SER A 56 -10.46 -12.30 -14.51
C SER A 56 -9.40 -13.21 -13.88
N TRP A 57 -8.95 -14.25 -14.59
CA TRP A 57 -7.88 -15.13 -14.09
C TRP A 57 -6.55 -14.39 -13.96
N ILE A 58 -6.18 -13.58 -14.96
CA ILE A 58 -4.96 -12.77 -14.93
C ILE A 58 -5.04 -11.73 -13.79
N PHE A 59 -6.19 -11.06 -13.64
CA PHE A 59 -6.42 -10.09 -12.58
C PHE A 59 -6.21 -10.69 -11.19
N TRP A 60 -6.82 -11.85 -10.88
CA TRP A 60 -6.68 -12.47 -9.57
C TRP A 60 -5.27 -12.96 -9.30
N ALA A 61 -4.56 -13.44 -10.30
CA ALA A 61 -3.17 -13.84 -10.17
C ALA A 61 -2.25 -12.62 -9.88
N PHE A 62 -2.44 -11.51 -10.59
CA PHE A 62 -1.75 -10.26 -10.33
C PHE A 62 -2.16 -9.65 -9.00
N PHE A 63 -3.47 -9.66 -8.69
CA PHE A 63 -4.00 -9.16 -7.43
C PHE A 63 -3.37 -9.86 -6.23
N LEU A 64 -3.26 -11.18 -6.22
CA LEU A 64 -2.61 -11.91 -5.13
C LEU A 64 -1.13 -11.50 -4.97
N ALA A 65 -0.40 -11.39 -6.07
CA ALA A 65 0.99 -10.95 -6.03
C ALA A 65 1.16 -9.54 -5.48
N PHE A 66 0.33 -8.60 -5.92
CA PHE A 66 0.43 -7.21 -5.52
C PHE A 66 -0.19 -6.96 -4.13
N ALA A 67 -1.29 -7.63 -3.79
CA ALA A 67 -1.91 -7.55 -2.47
C ALA A 67 -1.00 -8.03 -1.34
N VAL A 68 -0.20 -9.06 -1.58
CA VAL A 68 0.84 -9.49 -0.64
C VAL A 68 1.91 -8.42 -0.48
N LYS A 69 2.35 -7.77 -1.56
CA LYS A 69 3.41 -6.75 -1.53
C LYS A 69 2.94 -5.41 -0.96
N VAL A 70 1.71 -4.98 -1.27
CA VAL A 70 1.07 -3.76 -0.70
C VAL A 70 0.72 -3.92 0.77
N PRO A 71 0.82 -5.02 1.37
CA PRO A 71 0.18 -5.81 2.39
C PRO A 71 -1.31 -5.45 2.63
N MET A 72 -2.15 -5.80 1.67
CA MET A 72 -3.60 -5.65 1.82
C MET A 72 -4.17 -6.63 2.86
N PHE A 73 -5.26 -6.24 3.50
CA PHE A 73 -6.06 -7.20 4.27
C PHE A 73 -6.62 -8.29 3.32
N PRO A 74 -6.60 -9.61 3.68
CA PRO A 74 -6.09 -10.22 4.91
C PRO A 74 -4.63 -10.70 4.83
N VAL A 75 -3.92 -10.51 3.71
CA VAL A 75 -2.57 -11.04 3.45
C VAL A 75 -1.42 -10.18 3.99
N HIS A 76 -1.69 -9.35 4.97
CA HIS A 76 -0.77 -8.36 5.55
C HIS A 76 0.09 -8.86 6.73
N THR A 77 -0.28 -9.99 7.33
CA THR A 77 0.25 -10.42 8.64
C THR A 77 1.75 -10.72 8.67
N TRP A 78 2.39 -10.84 7.53
CA TRP A 78 3.83 -11.05 7.42
C TRP A 78 4.63 -9.77 7.70
N LEU A 79 4.05 -8.59 7.40
CA LEU A 79 4.77 -7.32 7.43
C LEU A 79 5.23 -6.90 8.83
N PRO A 80 4.36 -6.90 9.88
CA PRO A 80 4.79 -6.55 11.23
C PRO A 80 5.88 -7.49 11.75
N ASP A 81 5.76 -8.80 11.51
CA ASP A 81 6.76 -9.78 11.94
C ASP A 81 8.10 -9.55 11.21
N ALA A 82 8.08 -9.27 9.93
CA ALA A 82 9.27 -8.97 9.14
C ALA A 82 9.99 -7.72 9.67
N HIS A 83 9.27 -6.61 9.89
CA HIS A 83 9.85 -5.36 10.38
C HIS A 83 10.44 -5.47 11.80
N VAL A 84 9.76 -6.18 12.70
CA VAL A 84 10.22 -6.37 14.08
C VAL A 84 11.54 -7.13 14.13
N GLN A 85 11.69 -8.14 13.27
CA GLN A 85 12.89 -8.99 13.27
C GLN A 85 14.00 -8.47 12.36
N ALA A 86 13.70 -7.61 11.37
CA ALA A 86 14.69 -7.08 10.44
C ALA A 86 15.62 -6.06 11.12
N PRO A 87 16.91 -6.02 10.70
CA PRO A 87 17.79 -4.90 11.06
C PRO A 87 17.24 -3.59 10.47
N THR A 88 17.64 -2.44 11.01
CA THR A 88 17.10 -1.12 10.64
C THR A 88 17.15 -0.88 9.13
N GLY A 89 18.28 -1.11 8.47
CA GLY A 89 18.41 -0.95 7.01
C GLY A 89 17.46 -1.85 6.21
N GLY A 90 17.23 -3.10 6.67
CA GLY A 90 16.26 -4.01 6.07
C GLY A 90 14.83 -3.48 6.18
N SER A 91 14.45 -2.93 7.34
CA SER A 91 13.13 -2.30 7.53
C SER A 91 12.94 -1.06 6.66
N VAL A 92 14.00 -0.24 6.50
CA VAL A 92 13.97 0.96 5.65
C VAL A 92 13.69 0.58 4.19
N ILE A 93 14.44 -0.37 3.61
CA ILE A 93 14.25 -0.80 2.22
C ILE A 93 12.86 -1.43 2.04
N LEU A 94 12.43 -2.27 2.97
CA LEU A 94 11.14 -2.95 2.92
C LEU A 94 9.99 -1.93 2.92
N ALA A 95 10.01 -0.96 3.84
CA ALA A 95 8.95 0.05 3.96
C ALA A 95 9.00 1.11 2.85
N ALA A 96 10.20 1.58 2.49
CA ALA A 96 10.34 2.68 1.53
C ALA A 96 10.01 2.27 0.10
N ILE A 97 10.51 1.10 -0.35
CA ILE A 97 10.51 0.72 -1.76
C ILE A 97 9.66 -0.52 -2.02
N MET A 98 9.87 -1.61 -1.27
CA MET A 98 9.28 -2.89 -1.63
C MET A 98 7.74 -2.90 -1.57
N LEU A 99 7.14 -2.17 -0.64
CA LEU A 99 5.68 -2.03 -0.58
C LEU A 99 5.11 -1.34 -1.82
N LYS A 100 5.84 -0.35 -2.36
CA LYS A 100 5.42 0.44 -3.52
C LYS A 100 5.46 -0.34 -4.83
N MET A 101 6.26 -1.40 -4.90
CA MET A 101 6.24 -2.31 -6.05
C MET A 101 4.87 -2.95 -6.27
N GLY A 102 4.10 -3.21 -5.21
CA GLY A 102 2.73 -3.71 -5.34
C GLY A 102 1.77 -2.65 -5.89
N GLY A 103 1.84 -1.40 -5.38
CA GLY A 103 1.08 -0.28 -5.92
C GLY A 103 1.42 0.00 -7.38
N TYR A 104 2.72 0.05 -7.71
CA TYR A 104 3.18 0.15 -9.10
C TYR A 104 2.62 -0.98 -9.97
N GLY A 105 2.56 -2.20 -9.43
CA GLY A 105 2.00 -3.36 -10.11
C GLY A 105 0.52 -3.15 -10.49
N PHE A 106 -0.29 -2.61 -9.61
CA PHE A 106 -1.67 -2.26 -9.92
C PHE A 106 -1.76 -1.23 -11.04
N PHE A 107 -1.01 -0.12 -10.94
CA PHE A 107 -1.00 0.93 -11.96
C PHE A 107 -0.49 0.44 -13.32
N ARG A 108 0.60 -0.31 -13.32
CA ARG A 108 1.31 -0.66 -14.55
C ARG A 108 0.80 -1.92 -15.24
N PHE A 109 0.26 -2.86 -14.47
CA PHE A 109 -0.16 -4.17 -15.01
C PHE A 109 -1.66 -4.40 -14.88
N SER A 110 -2.24 -4.31 -13.67
CA SER A 110 -3.65 -4.66 -13.49
C SER A 110 -4.58 -3.74 -14.27
N LEU A 111 -4.43 -2.42 -14.13
CA LEU A 111 -5.32 -1.47 -14.80
C LEU A 111 -5.25 -1.55 -16.33
N PRO A 112 -4.05 -1.55 -16.98
CA PRO A 112 -3.97 -1.53 -18.43
C PRO A 112 -4.21 -2.89 -19.09
N ILE A 113 -3.82 -4.01 -18.45
CA ILE A 113 -3.93 -5.36 -19.04
C ILE A 113 -5.32 -5.95 -18.82
N THR A 114 -5.94 -5.69 -17.66
CA THR A 114 -7.22 -6.28 -17.27
C THR A 114 -8.25 -5.22 -16.86
N PRO A 115 -8.59 -4.25 -17.74
CA PRO A 115 -9.47 -3.13 -17.37
C PRO A 115 -10.88 -3.59 -17.00
N ASP A 116 -11.48 -4.52 -17.75
CA ASP A 116 -12.84 -5.00 -17.48
C ASP A 116 -12.93 -5.81 -16.20
N ALA A 117 -11.94 -6.68 -15.95
CA ALA A 117 -11.85 -7.43 -14.69
C ALA A 117 -11.57 -6.49 -13.51
N SER A 118 -10.68 -5.49 -13.67
CA SER A 118 -10.41 -4.48 -12.65
C SER A 118 -11.67 -3.70 -12.26
N SER A 119 -12.50 -3.33 -13.24
CA SER A 119 -13.81 -2.69 -13.02
C SER A 119 -14.78 -3.63 -12.30
N SER A 120 -14.87 -4.88 -12.74
CA SER A 120 -15.81 -5.87 -12.18
C SER A 120 -15.49 -6.21 -10.72
N PHE A 121 -14.21 -6.26 -10.34
CA PHE A 121 -13.76 -6.60 -8.99
C PHE A 121 -13.39 -5.38 -8.13
N ALA A 122 -13.54 -4.16 -8.64
CA ALA A 122 -13.19 -2.92 -7.94
C ALA A 122 -13.83 -2.82 -6.56
N THR A 123 -15.11 -3.14 -6.42
CA THR A 123 -15.84 -3.08 -5.14
C THR A 123 -15.20 -3.97 -4.07
N ILE A 124 -14.74 -5.17 -4.43
CA ILE A 124 -14.08 -6.08 -3.48
C ILE A 124 -12.76 -5.45 -3.02
N VAL A 125 -11.98 -4.91 -3.95
CA VAL A 125 -10.69 -4.28 -3.62
C VAL A 125 -10.89 -3.03 -2.76
N ILE A 126 -11.89 -2.21 -3.05
CA ILE A 126 -12.27 -1.02 -2.25
C ILE A 126 -12.63 -1.44 -0.82
N VAL A 127 -13.47 -2.46 -0.64
CA VAL A 127 -13.85 -2.93 0.70
C VAL A 127 -12.62 -3.43 1.48
N LEU A 128 -11.75 -4.22 0.85
CA LEU A 128 -10.51 -4.69 1.50
C LEU A 128 -9.58 -3.52 1.85
N SER A 129 -9.52 -2.49 1.01
CA SER A 129 -8.75 -1.27 1.27
C SER A 129 -9.32 -0.49 2.46
N LEU A 130 -10.63 -0.33 2.55
CA LEU A 130 -11.29 0.34 3.67
C LEU A 130 -11.11 -0.41 5.00
N ILE A 131 -11.13 -1.76 4.96
CA ILE A 131 -10.79 -2.58 6.13
C ILE A 131 -9.33 -2.35 6.53
N ALA A 132 -8.41 -2.31 5.57
CA ALA A 132 -7.00 -2.01 5.86
C ALA A 132 -6.82 -0.60 6.44
N ILE A 133 -7.52 0.41 5.94
CA ILE A 133 -7.47 1.77 6.46
C ILE A 133 -8.02 1.80 7.89
N ALA A 134 -9.28 1.49 8.09
CA ALA A 134 -9.96 1.68 9.36
C ALA A 134 -9.51 0.64 10.42
N TYR A 135 -9.69 -0.66 10.14
CA TYR A 135 -9.41 -1.70 11.14
C TYR A 135 -7.93 -1.79 11.49
N ILE A 136 -7.04 -1.81 10.49
CA ILE A 136 -5.60 -1.90 10.77
C ILE A 136 -5.06 -0.59 11.34
N GLY A 137 -5.63 0.57 10.98
CA GLY A 137 -5.34 1.84 11.62
C GLY A 137 -5.59 1.79 13.13
N PHE A 138 -6.74 1.27 13.57
CA PHE A 138 -7.01 1.07 15.00
C PHE A 138 -6.08 0.03 15.66
N VAL A 139 -5.70 -1.01 14.94
CA VAL A 139 -4.71 -1.99 15.45
C VAL A 139 -3.35 -1.31 15.68
N ALA A 140 -2.97 -0.34 14.85
CA ALA A 140 -1.72 0.41 15.03
C ALA A 140 -1.71 1.20 16.35
N LEU A 141 -2.83 1.84 16.72
CA LEU A 141 -2.93 2.67 17.93
C LEU A 141 -2.67 1.92 19.25
N VAL A 142 -2.99 0.64 19.30
CA VAL A 142 -2.84 -0.18 20.53
C VAL A 142 -1.46 -0.85 20.63
N GLN A 143 -0.55 -0.62 19.68
CA GLN A 143 0.77 -1.25 19.71
C GLN A 143 1.68 -0.61 20.75
N LYS A 144 2.41 -1.45 21.47
CA LYS A 144 3.42 -1.04 22.46
C LYS A 144 4.84 -1.02 21.89
N ASP A 145 5.09 -1.76 20.81
CA ASP A 145 6.37 -1.83 20.08
C ASP A 145 6.37 -0.79 18.95
N MET A 146 7.36 0.12 18.95
CA MET A 146 7.48 1.18 17.95
C MET A 146 7.56 0.64 16.51
N LYS A 147 8.30 -0.46 16.28
CA LYS A 147 8.38 -1.06 14.93
C LYS A 147 7.06 -1.64 14.48
N LYS A 148 6.28 -2.26 15.40
CA LYS A 148 4.94 -2.75 15.09
C LYS A 148 3.98 -1.61 14.78
N LEU A 149 4.02 -0.53 15.56
CA LEU A 149 3.19 0.65 15.32
C LEU A 149 3.40 1.19 13.91
N ILE A 150 4.66 1.44 13.51
CA ILE A 150 5.00 1.95 12.18
C ILE A 150 4.63 0.93 11.08
N ALA A 151 4.80 -0.37 11.33
CA ALA A 151 4.43 -1.40 10.36
C ALA A 151 2.91 -1.45 10.13
N TYR A 152 2.10 -1.39 11.19
CA TYR A 152 0.63 -1.37 11.06
C TYR A 152 0.12 -0.05 10.47
N SER A 153 0.69 1.10 10.83
CA SER A 153 0.34 2.37 10.18
C SER A 153 0.68 2.34 8.68
N SER A 154 1.80 1.71 8.30
CA SER A 154 2.14 1.52 6.88
C SER A 154 1.10 0.70 6.11
N ILE A 155 0.48 -0.31 6.73
CA ILE A 155 -0.61 -1.08 6.09
C ILE A 155 -1.82 -0.18 5.84
N SER A 156 -2.18 0.65 6.82
CA SER A 156 -3.28 1.61 6.68
C SER A 156 -3.01 2.63 5.56
N HIS A 157 -1.84 3.25 5.52
CA HIS A 157 -1.44 4.20 4.47
C HIS A 157 -1.41 3.57 3.08
N MET A 158 -0.95 2.33 2.96
CA MET A 158 -1.02 1.60 1.69
C MET A 158 -2.43 1.20 1.30
N GLY A 159 -3.36 1.10 2.26
CA GLY A 159 -4.79 0.99 2.02
C GLY A 159 -5.36 2.19 1.24
N PHE A 160 -4.90 3.42 1.54
CA PHE A 160 -5.25 4.60 0.74
C PHE A 160 -4.76 4.48 -0.70
N VAL A 161 -3.57 3.92 -0.92
CA VAL A 161 -3.07 3.70 -2.29
C VAL A 161 -4.00 2.79 -3.08
N THR A 162 -4.38 1.64 -2.52
CA THR A 162 -5.28 0.70 -3.22
C THR A 162 -6.69 1.24 -3.37
N LEU A 163 -7.20 1.98 -2.38
CA LEU A 163 -8.48 2.69 -2.49
C LEU A 163 -8.45 3.69 -3.65
N GLY A 164 -7.42 4.56 -3.71
CA GLY A 164 -7.31 5.57 -4.74
C GLY A 164 -7.15 4.99 -6.15
N VAL A 165 -6.46 3.85 -6.29
CA VAL A 165 -6.32 3.14 -7.56
C VAL A 165 -7.66 2.60 -8.07
N PHE A 166 -8.49 2.01 -7.21
CA PHE A 166 -9.69 1.31 -7.63
C PHE A 166 -10.97 2.13 -7.54
N VAL A 167 -10.96 3.26 -6.81
CA VAL A 167 -12.14 4.14 -6.69
C VAL A 167 -12.57 4.74 -8.03
N VAL A 168 -11.67 4.88 -8.99
CA VAL A 168 -11.95 5.37 -10.34
C VAL A 168 -13.07 4.55 -11.00
N PHE A 169 -13.12 3.25 -10.79
CA PHE A 169 -14.16 2.37 -11.36
C PHE A 169 -15.54 2.52 -10.69
N SER A 170 -15.61 3.16 -9.54
CA SER A 170 -16.90 3.53 -8.91
C SER A 170 -17.42 4.89 -9.41
N ILE A 171 -16.57 5.69 -10.05
CA ILE A 171 -16.91 7.02 -10.59
C ILE A 171 -17.13 6.94 -12.10
N MET A 172 -16.30 6.16 -12.80
CA MET A 172 -16.28 6.04 -14.26
C MET A 172 -16.50 4.61 -14.70
N LYS A 173 -17.22 4.46 -15.83
CA LYS A 173 -17.38 3.20 -16.53
C LYS A 173 -16.88 3.34 -17.96
N MET A 174 -16.25 2.31 -18.48
CA MET A 174 -15.91 2.26 -19.90
C MET A 174 -17.18 2.02 -20.72
N SER A 175 -17.50 2.91 -21.67
CA SER A 175 -18.58 2.72 -22.64
C SER A 175 -18.18 1.67 -23.69
N ALA A 176 -19.17 1.14 -24.42
CA ALA A 176 -18.92 0.23 -25.53
C ALA A 176 -18.00 0.82 -26.61
N ASP A 177 -17.98 2.14 -26.74
CA ASP A 177 -17.14 2.89 -27.68
C ASP A 177 -15.73 3.20 -27.13
N GLY A 178 -15.36 2.62 -25.98
CA GLY A 178 -14.05 2.83 -25.34
C GLY A 178 -13.87 4.19 -24.66
N GLN A 179 -14.93 4.98 -24.50
CA GLN A 179 -14.89 6.25 -23.78
C GLN A 179 -15.21 6.07 -22.30
N LEU A 180 -14.52 6.86 -21.44
CA LEU A 180 -14.86 6.93 -20.02
C LEU A 180 -16.11 7.78 -19.82
N VAL A 181 -17.16 7.17 -19.31
CA VAL A 181 -18.43 7.83 -19.00
C VAL A 181 -18.64 7.86 -17.49
N SER A 182 -19.06 9.02 -16.97
CA SER A 182 -19.39 9.17 -15.56
C SER A 182 -20.62 8.36 -15.19
N ILE A 183 -20.53 7.66 -14.06
CA ILE A 183 -21.68 6.90 -13.51
C ILE A 183 -22.63 7.84 -12.74
N ASN A 184 -22.07 8.85 -12.04
CA ASN A 184 -22.81 9.71 -11.09
C ASN A 184 -22.80 11.20 -11.49
N GLY A 185 -22.48 11.55 -12.74
CA GLY A 185 -22.35 12.96 -13.18
C GLY A 185 -21.08 13.65 -12.68
N SER A 186 -20.16 12.93 -12.03
CA SER A 186 -18.87 13.45 -11.59
C SER A 186 -17.95 13.71 -12.79
N SER A 187 -17.06 14.71 -12.68
CA SER A 187 -16.11 15.03 -13.75
C SER A 187 -15.01 13.94 -13.87
N ILE A 188 -14.42 13.85 -15.05
CA ILE A 188 -13.24 13.01 -15.29
C ILE A 188 -12.08 13.39 -14.35
N GLU A 189 -11.92 14.67 -14.06
CA GLU A 189 -10.92 15.21 -13.11
C GLU A 189 -11.11 14.61 -11.71
N SER A 190 -12.35 14.47 -11.26
CA SER A 190 -12.65 13.84 -9.95
C SER A 190 -12.23 12.37 -9.89
N ALA A 191 -12.33 11.64 -11.00
CA ALA A 191 -11.89 10.26 -11.07
C ALA A 191 -10.36 10.13 -11.01
N TYR A 192 -9.64 11.05 -11.67
CA TYR A 192 -8.18 11.07 -11.62
C TYR A 192 -7.63 11.48 -10.26
N LEU A 193 -8.38 12.26 -9.47
CA LEU A 193 -7.94 12.71 -8.15
C LEU A 193 -7.57 11.54 -7.22
N GLY A 194 -8.31 10.43 -7.28
CA GLY A 194 -7.99 9.21 -6.55
C GLY A 194 -6.67 8.57 -7.01
N LEU A 195 -6.45 8.48 -8.31
CA LEU A 195 -5.22 7.91 -8.89
C LEU A 195 -3.99 8.77 -8.57
N GLU A 196 -4.11 10.08 -8.73
CA GLU A 196 -3.04 11.04 -8.41
C GLU A 196 -2.72 11.02 -6.91
N GLY A 197 -3.75 11.02 -6.07
CA GLY A 197 -3.60 10.89 -4.62
C GLY A 197 -2.90 9.59 -4.22
N ALA A 198 -3.25 8.46 -4.84
CA ALA A 198 -2.57 7.20 -4.62
C ALA A 198 -1.08 7.24 -5.02
N MET A 199 -0.74 7.88 -6.13
CA MET A 199 0.64 8.05 -6.56
C MET A 199 1.43 8.93 -5.59
N ILE A 200 0.87 10.08 -5.17
CA ILE A 200 1.48 10.98 -4.18
C ILE A 200 1.67 10.23 -2.86
N GLN A 201 0.67 9.47 -2.42
CA GLN A 201 0.74 8.69 -1.18
C GLN A 201 1.85 7.61 -1.23
N MET A 202 2.05 6.94 -2.36
CA MET A 202 3.16 6.00 -2.49
C MET A 202 4.52 6.68 -2.29
N ILE A 203 4.74 7.82 -2.93
CA ILE A 203 6.01 8.57 -2.84
C ILE A 203 6.20 9.10 -1.43
N SER A 204 5.21 9.80 -0.90
CA SER A 204 5.24 10.41 0.43
C SER A 204 5.48 9.37 1.53
N HIS A 205 4.67 8.31 1.55
CA HIS A 205 4.83 7.22 2.52
C HIS A 205 6.20 6.55 2.40
N GLY A 206 6.81 6.50 1.20
CA GLY A 206 8.16 5.99 1.01
C GLY A 206 9.19 6.74 1.85
N PHE A 207 9.19 8.05 1.77
CA PHE A 207 10.11 8.92 2.53
C PHE A 207 9.78 8.92 4.03
N ILE A 208 8.51 9.07 4.39
CA ILE A 208 8.08 9.14 5.79
C ILE A 208 8.38 7.83 6.53
N SER A 209 8.01 6.70 5.95
CA SER A 209 8.23 5.39 6.60
C SER A 209 9.72 5.05 6.73
N ALA A 210 10.54 5.39 5.71
CA ALA A 210 11.99 5.26 5.80
C ALA A 210 12.55 6.06 6.97
N ALA A 211 12.18 7.34 7.07
CA ALA A 211 12.62 8.23 8.13
C ALA A 211 12.17 7.73 9.52
N MET A 212 10.92 7.26 9.66
CA MET A 212 10.42 6.70 10.91
C MET A 212 11.18 5.44 11.33
N PHE A 213 11.51 4.54 10.41
CA PHE A 213 12.34 3.38 10.74
C PHE A 213 13.78 3.75 11.09
N LEU A 214 14.35 4.79 10.48
CA LEU A 214 15.65 5.33 10.89
C LEU A 214 15.60 5.93 12.29
N VAL A 215 14.54 6.70 12.61
CA VAL A 215 14.30 7.24 13.95
C VAL A 215 14.28 6.12 14.99
N VAL A 216 13.48 5.08 14.75
CA VAL A 216 13.44 3.92 15.66
C VAL A 216 14.77 3.19 15.73
N GLY A 217 15.51 3.11 14.63
CA GLY A 217 16.85 2.53 14.59
C GLY A 217 17.82 3.25 15.53
N VAL A 218 17.90 4.58 15.44
CA VAL A 218 18.76 5.41 16.30
C VAL A 218 18.38 5.27 17.78
N LEU A 219 17.08 5.22 18.11
CA LEU A 219 16.62 5.00 19.47
C LEU A 219 17.00 3.60 19.98
N TYR A 220 16.75 2.58 19.16
CA TYR A 220 17.06 1.19 19.50
C TYR A 220 18.56 0.94 19.73
N ASP A 221 19.43 1.54 18.92
CA ASP A 221 20.89 1.38 19.07
C ASP A 221 21.41 1.95 20.41
N ARG A 222 20.64 2.85 21.04
CA ARG A 222 21.02 3.46 22.32
C ARG A 222 20.50 2.71 23.56
N LEU A 223 19.24 2.25 23.52
CA LEU A 223 18.57 1.64 24.68
C LEU A 223 18.28 0.15 24.51
N HIS A 224 18.51 -0.40 23.31
CA HIS A 224 18.21 -1.80 22.94
C HIS A 224 16.78 -2.26 23.29
N SER A 225 15.85 -1.32 23.42
CA SER A 225 14.43 -1.55 23.63
C SER A 225 13.60 -1.02 22.44
N ARG A 226 12.43 -1.56 22.22
CA ARG A 226 11.45 -1.08 21.25
C ARG A 226 10.14 -0.66 21.90
N GLU A 227 10.05 -0.83 23.21
CA GLU A 227 8.85 -0.45 23.95
C GLU A 227 8.75 1.08 24.07
N ILE A 228 7.60 1.63 23.71
CA ILE A 228 7.35 3.08 23.78
C ILE A 228 7.50 3.60 25.20
N SER A 229 7.08 2.82 26.18
CA SER A 229 7.13 3.17 27.61
C SER A 229 8.56 3.38 28.17
N THR A 230 9.58 2.83 27.50
CA THR A 230 10.98 2.98 27.93
C THR A 230 11.61 4.31 27.52
N TYR A 231 10.93 5.05 26.65
CA TYR A 231 11.43 6.32 26.11
C TYR A 231 10.74 7.51 26.77
N GLY A 232 11.52 8.38 27.38
CA GLY A 232 11.05 9.63 27.95
C GLY A 232 12.16 10.70 27.91
N GLY A 233 11.77 11.97 27.71
CA GLY A 233 12.69 13.08 27.75
C GLY A 233 13.79 13.10 26.67
N VAL A 234 13.59 12.45 25.53
CA VAL A 234 14.57 12.35 24.44
C VAL A 234 15.03 13.75 23.98
N ILE A 235 14.16 14.75 24.05
CA ILE A 235 14.47 16.14 23.71
C ILE A 235 15.60 16.71 24.52
N ASN A 236 15.72 16.31 25.78
CA ASN A 236 16.76 16.82 26.71
C ASN A 236 18.16 16.32 26.33
N SER A 237 18.25 15.11 25.78
CA SER A 237 19.52 14.50 25.36
C SER A 237 19.86 14.71 23.89
N MET A 238 18.84 14.74 23.01
CA MET A 238 19.01 14.80 21.55
C MET A 238 18.01 15.77 20.91
N PRO A 239 18.10 17.11 21.16
CA PRO A 239 17.07 18.07 20.73
C PRO A 239 16.88 18.12 19.19
N LYS A 240 17.97 18.14 18.42
CA LYS A 240 17.90 18.15 16.93
C LYS A 240 17.26 16.88 16.38
N PHE A 241 17.65 15.73 16.91
CA PHE A 241 17.06 14.44 16.53
C PHE A 241 15.56 14.40 16.84
N THR A 242 15.16 14.86 18.02
CA THR A 242 13.75 14.92 18.43
C THR A 242 12.93 15.82 17.51
N GLY A 243 13.48 16.96 17.06
CA GLY A 243 12.82 17.83 16.08
C GLY A 243 12.49 17.09 14.79
N PHE A 244 13.45 16.36 14.21
CA PHE A 244 13.19 15.53 13.03
C PHE A 244 12.24 14.36 13.31
N ALA A 245 12.37 13.71 14.46
CA ALA A 245 11.49 12.60 14.84
C ALA A 245 10.03 13.05 14.95
N VAL A 246 9.78 14.21 15.56
CA VAL A 246 8.43 14.81 15.64
C VAL A 246 7.93 15.22 14.26
N LEU A 247 8.75 15.83 13.42
CA LEU A 247 8.38 16.20 12.05
C LEU A 247 7.87 14.98 11.27
N PHE A 248 8.63 13.88 11.27
CA PHE A 248 8.24 12.68 10.55
C PHE A 248 7.08 11.93 11.22
N ALA A 249 6.96 11.98 12.55
CA ALA A 249 5.80 11.44 13.25
C ALA A 249 4.51 12.19 12.88
N MET A 250 4.56 13.52 12.81
CA MET A 250 3.43 14.35 12.37
C MET A 250 3.10 14.13 10.88
N ALA A 251 4.13 13.96 10.05
CA ALA A 251 3.92 13.62 8.64
C ALA A 251 3.29 12.22 8.46
N ASN A 252 3.65 11.26 9.32
CA ASN A 252 3.02 9.93 9.34
C ASN A 252 1.59 9.96 9.89
N ALA A 253 1.26 10.92 10.74
CA ALA A 253 -0.09 11.14 11.24
C ALA A 253 -0.99 11.97 10.28
N GLY A 254 -0.48 12.33 9.09
CA GLY A 254 -1.27 13.09 8.12
C GLY A 254 -1.51 14.56 8.50
N LEU A 255 -0.58 15.20 9.23
CA LEU A 255 -0.75 16.62 9.59
C LEU A 255 -0.81 17.50 8.34
N PRO A 256 -1.82 18.40 8.21
CA PRO A 256 -1.86 19.40 7.14
C PRO A 256 -0.56 20.21 7.05
N GLY A 257 -0.04 20.36 5.83
CA GLY A 257 1.28 20.96 5.58
C GLY A 257 2.41 19.95 5.42
N THR A 258 2.13 18.67 5.62
CA THR A 258 3.08 17.58 5.34
C THR A 258 2.68 16.81 4.07
N SER A 259 3.65 16.09 3.48
CA SER A 259 3.40 15.36 2.23
C SER A 259 2.44 14.17 2.40
N GLY A 260 2.35 13.57 3.61
CA GLY A 260 1.41 12.49 3.90
C GLY A 260 -0.05 12.91 3.76
N PHE A 261 -0.38 14.08 4.30
CA PHE A 261 -1.73 14.63 4.23
C PHE A 261 -2.22 14.80 2.78
N VAL A 262 -1.36 15.27 1.87
CA VAL A 262 -1.76 15.60 0.50
C VAL A 262 -2.31 14.36 -0.22
N GLY A 263 -1.59 13.24 -0.18
CA GLY A 263 -2.01 12.02 -0.85
C GLY A 263 -3.30 11.43 -0.27
N GLU A 264 -3.40 11.37 1.06
CA GLU A 264 -4.58 10.85 1.75
C GLU A 264 -5.81 11.71 1.52
N PHE A 265 -5.66 13.03 1.62
CA PHE A 265 -6.76 13.96 1.40
C PHE A 265 -7.29 13.89 -0.04
N MET A 266 -6.41 13.80 -1.05
CA MET A 266 -6.82 13.62 -2.45
C MET A 266 -7.59 12.31 -2.66
N VAL A 267 -7.15 11.21 -2.04
CA VAL A 267 -7.86 9.92 -2.12
C VAL A 267 -9.23 10.00 -1.44
N ILE A 268 -9.34 10.69 -0.30
CA ILE A 268 -10.63 10.88 0.39
C ILE A 268 -11.58 11.72 -0.48
N LEU A 269 -11.09 12.80 -1.11
CA LEU A 269 -11.91 13.59 -2.03
C LEU A 269 -12.37 12.78 -3.25
N GLY A 270 -11.49 11.94 -3.82
CA GLY A 270 -11.86 11.02 -4.88
C GLY A 270 -12.89 9.98 -4.42
N ALA A 271 -12.71 9.43 -3.23
CA ALA A 271 -13.65 8.48 -2.64
C ALA A 271 -15.02 9.11 -2.35
N LEU A 272 -15.07 10.40 -1.97
CA LEU A 272 -16.30 11.13 -1.73
C LEU A 272 -17.16 11.26 -3.00
N GLN A 273 -16.52 11.43 -4.16
CA GLN A 273 -17.21 11.47 -5.45
C GLN A 273 -17.82 10.12 -5.83
N ALA A 274 -17.24 9.03 -5.36
CA ALA A 274 -17.78 7.69 -5.58
C ALA A 274 -18.91 7.36 -4.59
N ASN A 275 -18.66 7.52 -3.29
CA ASN A 275 -19.60 7.20 -2.24
C ASN A 275 -19.18 7.89 -0.93
N PHE A 276 -20.13 8.56 -0.27
CA PHE A 276 -19.92 9.19 1.04
C PHE A 276 -19.32 8.23 2.09
N TRP A 277 -19.79 7.00 2.16
CA TRP A 277 -19.32 6.03 3.16
C TRP A 277 -17.87 5.59 2.93
N TYR A 278 -17.40 5.57 1.68
CA TYR A 278 -16.00 5.29 1.39
C TYR A 278 -15.10 6.40 1.94
N ALA A 279 -15.47 7.66 1.69
CA ALA A 279 -14.74 8.80 2.22
C ALA A 279 -14.80 8.87 3.75
N PHE A 280 -15.96 8.63 4.34
CA PHE A 280 -16.15 8.65 5.79
C PHE A 280 -15.25 7.61 6.48
N LEU A 281 -15.27 6.35 6.01
CA LEU A 281 -14.43 5.30 6.58
C LEU A 281 -12.93 5.57 6.38
N ALA A 282 -12.55 6.12 5.21
CA ALA A 282 -11.17 6.51 4.97
C ALA A 282 -10.73 7.68 5.89
N ALA A 283 -11.59 8.65 6.13
CA ALA A 283 -11.29 9.80 6.98
C ALA A 283 -11.20 9.46 8.49
N MET A 284 -11.68 8.30 8.93
CA MET A 284 -11.62 7.90 10.36
C MET A 284 -10.20 7.71 10.88
N THR A 285 -9.20 7.63 10.02
CA THR A 285 -7.79 7.39 10.40
C THR A 285 -6.90 8.61 10.24
N LEU A 286 -7.43 9.72 9.74
CA LEU A 286 -6.83 11.05 9.79
C LEU A 286 -7.19 11.70 11.14
#